data_043f5c5ec867bfc38e7f729b1d2e6709
#
_entry.id   043f5c5ec867bfc38e7f729b1d2e6709
#
_cell.length_a   1.000
_cell.length_b   1.000
_cell.length_c   1.000
_cell.angle_alpha   90.00
_cell.angle_beta   90.00
_cell.angle_gamma   90.00
#
_symmetry.space_group_name_H-M   'P 1'
#
loop_
_entity.id
_entity.type
_entity.pdbx_description
1 polymer ?
#
loop_
_entity_poly.entity_id
_entity_poly.type
_entity_poly.pdbx_seq_one_letter_code
_entity_poly.pdbx_strand_id
1 'polypeptide(L)'
;MSIGTSRTAAATWLARWTAGSRAADTMLVAAVLIAGSVSRHAVYTDYGVVILVASVAAIAAAVAAWPAARWGAPSRAAILLGIVLAFIAEVIKPPYMNVDDTTNVLHAGVLVCEIATVLAAVLLVAPRRFRAPVCWTALAATLVSYLMVVRGSTRPRIDVWTILQGASIGVVHGHNPYNMVFTGGPPGQVNNAFNYLPMTFLLPVPARLLAGDVRYGEAVALFAGALAIGALSLRAASRHDPARSTGPAPRAVAPVLAVLAGVLPGSLYDVQQAWNETILFGALAAAAVLVAVRRPGWAMVGLVIALTTKQHVLLLLPLWALWPAFGWRRAVGAGTAAGLIMLPWVLADFSRFRYCVVDFFLNLPARTDSLSVWKLIPEPLRTPAVLALTVAAYLLVLRRLPRNAGGLLLGSGLVLAAFDLANKQSFLNQWLLAAQLVIGGLALVAAEPGQALQATGSTVGEETPTPPTKRVKNPQLSPNDQSCDATHTAASRVEE
;
A
#
# COMPACT_ATOMS: atom_id res chain seq x y z
N MET A 1 38.01 -21.22 31.81
CA MET A 1 36.65 -20.74 31.42
C MET A 1 36.65 -20.25 29.97
N SER A 2 35.92 -20.94 29.09
CA SER A 2 36.17 -20.96 27.65
C SER A 2 35.68 -19.72 26.91
N ILE A 3 36.57 -19.00 26.25
CA ILE A 3 36.32 -17.93 25.29
C ILE A 3 35.54 -18.45 24.05
N GLY A 4 35.39 -19.76 23.89
CA GLY A 4 34.71 -20.39 22.73
C GLY A 4 33.17 -20.22 22.69
N THR A 5 32.51 -20.14 23.83
CA THR A 5 31.04 -20.08 23.92
C THR A 5 30.47 -18.68 23.55
N SER A 6 31.23 -17.59 23.71
CA SER A 6 30.78 -16.24 23.40
C SER A 6 30.79 -15.96 21.88
N ARG A 7 31.78 -16.51 21.13
CA ARG A 7 31.86 -16.34 19.66
C ARG A 7 30.74 -17.06 18.92
N THR A 8 30.35 -18.25 19.39
CA THR A 8 29.21 -18.99 18.80
C THR A 8 27.87 -18.31 19.07
N ALA A 9 27.67 -17.73 20.26
CA ALA A 9 26.46 -16.97 20.58
C ALA A 9 26.33 -15.68 19.76
N ALA A 10 27.42 -14.94 19.60
CA ALA A 10 27.46 -13.73 18.76
C ALA A 10 27.22 -14.04 17.28
N ALA A 11 27.85 -15.10 16.75
CA ALA A 11 27.66 -15.53 15.37
C ALA A 11 26.21 -15.98 15.10
N THR A 12 25.60 -16.73 16.03
CA THR A 12 24.19 -17.14 15.93
C THR A 12 23.23 -15.96 16.05
N TRP A 13 23.54 -14.98 16.88
CA TRP A 13 22.77 -13.74 17.00
C TRP A 13 22.84 -12.94 15.69
N LEU A 14 24.04 -12.69 15.16
CA LEU A 14 24.22 -11.98 13.90
C LEU A 14 23.51 -12.66 12.73
N ALA A 15 23.63 -13.98 12.63
CA ALA A 15 22.92 -14.77 11.62
C ALA A 15 21.39 -14.59 11.70
N ARG A 16 20.81 -14.49 12.91
CA ARG A 16 19.36 -14.23 13.08
C ARG A 16 18.96 -12.82 12.63
N TRP A 17 19.83 -11.84 12.76
CA TRP A 17 19.54 -10.45 12.34
C TRP A 17 19.66 -10.25 10.83
N THR A 18 20.60 -10.96 10.20
CA THR A 18 20.85 -10.85 8.75
C THR A 18 20.08 -11.88 7.93
N ALA A 19 19.40 -12.82 8.58
CA ALA A 19 18.57 -13.81 7.90
C ALA A 19 17.34 -13.13 7.27
N GLY A 20 17.33 -13.06 5.95
CA GLY A 20 16.28 -12.44 5.15
C GLY A 20 16.54 -12.59 3.66
N SER A 21 15.64 -12.08 2.86
CA SER A 21 15.84 -12.02 1.40
C SER A 21 16.58 -10.75 1.03
N ARG A 22 17.76 -10.89 0.42
CA ARG A 22 18.57 -9.74 -0.06
C ARG A 22 17.76 -8.83 -0.99
N ALA A 23 16.90 -9.41 -1.83
CA ALA A 23 16.06 -8.62 -2.72
C ALA A 23 15.01 -7.82 -1.94
N ALA A 24 14.39 -8.41 -0.90
CA ALA A 24 13.48 -7.68 -0.02
C ALA A 24 14.20 -6.58 0.77
N ASP A 25 15.43 -6.84 1.23
CA ASP A 25 16.28 -5.86 1.89
C ASP A 25 16.55 -4.66 0.97
N THR A 26 16.96 -4.93 -0.27
CA THR A 26 17.21 -3.91 -1.29
C THR A 26 15.96 -3.08 -1.59
N MET A 27 14.81 -3.72 -1.79
CA MET A 27 13.56 -3.01 -2.08
C MET A 27 13.08 -2.15 -0.91
N LEU A 28 13.22 -2.65 0.31
CA LEU A 28 12.87 -1.89 1.51
C LEU A 28 13.74 -0.62 1.64
N VAL A 29 15.05 -0.79 1.58
CA VAL A 29 15.98 0.36 1.71
C VAL A 29 15.75 1.36 0.57
N ALA A 30 15.57 0.88 -0.67
CA ALA A 30 15.30 1.75 -1.81
C ALA A 30 13.98 2.52 -1.66
N ALA A 31 12.91 1.87 -1.16
CA ALA A 31 11.63 2.56 -0.92
C ALA A 31 11.75 3.64 0.17
N VAL A 32 12.50 3.37 1.25
CA VAL A 32 12.77 4.39 2.30
C VAL A 32 13.63 5.53 1.75
N LEU A 33 14.62 5.25 0.89
CA LEU A 33 15.43 6.29 0.24
C LEU A 33 14.59 7.15 -0.72
N ILE A 34 13.64 6.56 -1.45
CA ILE A 34 12.65 7.32 -2.24
C ILE A 34 11.93 8.30 -1.32
N ALA A 35 11.25 7.81 -0.27
CA ALA A 35 10.47 8.64 0.64
C ALA A 35 11.33 9.72 1.32
N GLY A 36 12.51 9.37 1.83
CA GLY A 36 13.45 10.31 2.47
C GLY A 36 13.99 11.38 1.52
N SER A 37 14.30 11.00 0.27
CA SER A 37 14.77 11.95 -0.75
C SER A 37 13.70 12.97 -1.12
N VAL A 38 12.48 12.51 -1.38
CA VAL A 38 11.39 13.40 -1.81
C VAL A 38 10.86 14.24 -0.66
N SER A 39 10.86 13.76 0.58
CA SER A 39 10.45 14.55 1.74
C SER A 39 11.43 15.69 2.02
N ARG A 40 12.71 15.46 1.78
CA ARG A 40 13.75 16.49 1.95
C ARG A 40 13.70 17.55 0.85
N HIS A 41 13.44 17.16 -0.38
CA HIS A 41 13.41 18.01 -1.56
C HIS A 41 12.09 17.78 -2.30
N ALA A 42 11.06 18.52 -1.90
CA ALA A 42 9.75 18.44 -2.55
C ALA A 42 9.78 18.88 -4.04
N VAL A 43 10.91 19.46 -4.46
CA VAL A 43 11.17 19.93 -5.83
C VAL A 43 12.44 19.32 -6.39
N TYR A 44 12.62 19.41 -7.70
CA TYR A 44 13.77 18.89 -8.41
C TYR A 44 15.11 19.35 -7.81
N THR A 45 15.97 18.38 -7.57
CA THR A 45 17.41 18.56 -7.35
C THR A 45 18.14 17.42 -8.07
N ASP A 46 19.33 17.68 -8.63
CA ASP A 46 20.04 16.65 -9.40
C ASP A 46 20.33 15.41 -8.57
N TYR A 47 20.78 15.57 -7.33
CA TYR A 47 21.04 14.42 -6.44
C TYR A 47 19.75 13.73 -5.98
N GLY A 48 18.64 14.45 -5.82
CA GLY A 48 17.32 13.86 -5.53
C GLY A 48 16.90 12.94 -6.65
N VAL A 49 16.99 13.39 -7.90
CA VAL A 49 16.65 12.57 -9.08
C VAL A 49 17.61 11.39 -9.22
N VAL A 50 18.91 11.56 -8.96
CA VAL A 50 19.87 10.43 -8.96
C VAL A 50 19.48 9.37 -7.93
N ILE A 51 19.09 9.76 -6.72
CA ILE A 51 18.60 8.82 -5.70
C ILE A 51 17.33 8.10 -6.18
N LEU A 52 16.38 8.80 -6.80
CA LEU A 52 15.16 8.20 -7.34
C LEU A 52 15.48 7.19 -8.44
N VAL A 53 16.30 7.56 -9.41
CA VAL A 53 16.77 6.65 -10.49
C VAL A 53 17.44 5.41 -9.90
N ALA A 54 18.39 5.60 -8.99
CA ALA A 54 19.13 4.51 -8.37
C ALA A 54 18.20 3.58 -7.56
N SER A 55 17.23 4.16 -6.83
CA SER A 55 16.27 3.40 -6.03
C SER A 55 15.31 2.60 -6.89
N VAL A 56 14.75 3.19 -7.95
CA VAL A 56 13.86 2.47 -8.89
C VAL A 56 14.64 1.37 -9.61
N ALA A 57 15.86 1.65 -10.06
CA ALA A 57 16.73 0.65 -10.68
C ALA A 57 17.08 -0.49 -9.69
N ALA A 58 17.35 -0.17 -8.42
CA ALA A 58 17.62 -1.16 -7.38
C ALA A 58 16.39 -2.06 -7.11
N ILE A 59 15.17 -1.48 -7.04
CA ILE A 59 13.93 -2.25 -6.89
C ILE A 59 13.74 -3.16 -8.12
N ALA A 60 13.89 -2.62 -9.32
CA ALA A 60 13.73 -3.38 -10.56
C ALA A 60 14.76 -4.52 -10.67
N ALA A 61 16.02 -4.26 -10.35
CA ALA A 61 17.09 -5.26 -10.32
C ALA A 61 16.84 -6.34 -9.27
N ALA A 62 16.37 -5.95 -8.07
CA ALA A 62 15.99 -6.88 -7.02
C ALA A 62 14.85 -7.81 -7.47
N VAL A 63 13.83 -7.26 -8.13
CA VAL A 63 12.73 -8.04 -8.70
C VAL A 63 13.22 -8.95 -9.82
N ALA A 64 14.10 -8.47 -10.71
CA ALA A 64 14.64 -9.25 -11.82
C ALA A 64 15.52 -10.42 -11.36
N ALA A 65 16.35 -10.19 -10.35
CA ALA A 65 17.28 -11.17 -9.81
C ALA A 65 16.62 -12.20 -8.89
N TRP A 66 15.38 -11.97 -8.47
CA TRP A 66 14.74 -12.78 -7.44
C TRP A 66 14.01 -13.99 -8.04
N PRO A 67 14.43 -15.23 -7.75
CA PRO A 67 13.70 -16.40 -8.17
C PRO A 67 12.35 -16.47 -7.44
N ALA A 68 11.26 -16.72 -8.16
CA ALA A 68 9.91 -16.80 -7.60
C ALA A 68 9.79 -17.78 -6.40
N ALA A 69 10.62 -18.80 -6.36
CA ALA A 69 10.66 -19.80 -5.29
C ALA A 69 11.29 -19.31 -3.97
N ARG A 70 11.94 -18.14 -3.94
CA ARG A 70 12.69 -17.64 -2.78
C ARG A 70 12.17 -16.32 -2.22
N TRP A 71 10.91 -16.00 -2.48
CA TRP A 71 10.29 -14.81 -1.90
C TRP A 71 10.21 -14.90 -0.38
N GLY A 72 10.89 -14.00 0.29
CA GLY A 72 10.98 -13.95 1.75
C GLY A 72 10.87 -12.54 2.30
N ALA A 73 10.73 -12.42 3.60
CA ALA A 73 10.71 -11.16 4.30
C ALA A 73 12.08 -10.47 4.27
N PRO A 74 12.13 -9.13 4.41
CA PRO A 74 13.36 -8.42 4.70
C PRO A 74 14.01 -8.89 6.00
N SER A 75 15.33 -8.78 6.09
CA SER A 75 16.07 -9.02 7.31
C SER A 75 15.75 -7.96 8.38
N ARG A 76 15.91 -8.32 9.64
CA ARG A 76 15.74 -7.36 10.75
C ARG A 76 16.73 -6.21 10.65
N ALA A 77 17.96 -6.48 10.19
CA ALA A 77 18.98 -5.46 10.00
C ALA A 77 18.57 -4.44 8.94
N ALA A 78 18.04 -4.89 7.80
CA ALA A 78 17.54 -4.00 6.76
C ALA A 78 16.33 -3.17 7.24
N ILE A 79 15.43 -3.79 8.00
CA ILE A 79 14.27 -3.09 8.57
C ILE A 79 14.73 -2.02 9.58
N LEU A 80 15.67 -2.35 10.47
CA LEU A 80 16.22 -1.39 11.41
C LEU A 80 16.92 -0.24 10.68
N LEU A 81 17.71 -0.55 9.65
CA LEU A 81 18.33 0.47 8.78
C LEU A 81 17.25 1.36 8.15
N GLY A 82 16.20 0.77 7.60
CA GLY A 82 15.06 1.53 7.03
C GLY A 82 14.39 2.45 8.05
N ILE A 83 14.14 1.96 9.27
CA ILE A 83 13.57 2.77 10.36
C ILE A 83 14.50 3.93 10.74
N VAL A 84 15.80 3.66 10.87
CA VAL A 84 16.80 4.70 11.21
C VAL A 84 16.87 5.76 10.12
N LEU A 85 16.90 5.36 8.85
CA LEU A 85 16.91 6.30 7.72
C LEU A 85 15.61 7.13 7.67
N ALA A 86 14.45 6.50 7.92
CA ALA A 86 13.18 7.19 7.98
C ALA A 86 13.15 8.21 9.13
N PHE A 87 13.58 7.81 10.32
CA PHE A 87 13.66 8.68 11.49
C PHE A 87 14.59 9.89 11.24
N ILE A 88 15.79 9.64 10.72
CA ILE A 88 16.75 10.70 10.42
C ILE A 88 16.18 11.68 9.38
N ALA A 89 15.52 11.19 8.34
CA ALA A 89 14.94 12.03 7.31
C ALA A 89 13.84 12.94 7.87
N GLU A 90 13.00 12.44 8.77
CA GLU A 90 11.93 13.20 9.41
C GLU A 90 12.49 14.26 10.39
N VAL A 91 13.48 13.90 11.22
CA VAL A 91 14.11 14.83 12.19
C VAL A 91 14.86 15.95 11.48
N ILE A 92 15.57 15.66 10.38
CA ILE A 92 16.35 16.69 9.67
C ILE A 92 15.46 17.73 9.01
N LYS A 93 14.33 17.31 8.46
CA LYS A 93 13.39 18.20 7.77
C LYS A 93 11.94 17.79 8.03
N PRO A 94 11.39 18.20 9.17
CA PRO A 94 9.98 17.98 9.45
C PRO A 94 9.08 18.78 8.48
N PRO A 95 7.84 18.33 8.26
CA PRO A 95 6.94 18.83 7.20
C PRO A 95 6.20 20.11 7.59
N TYR A 96 6.89 21.23 7.80
CA TYR A 96 6.26 22.51 8.17
C TYR A 96 6.05 23.47 7.03
N MET A 97 6.18 23.03 5.80
CA MET A 97 6.16 23.94 4.66
C MET A 97 4.75 24.24 4.17
N ASN A 98 4.58 25.43 3.65
CA ASN A 98 3.36 25.86 2.97
C ASN A 98 2.09 25.90 3.83
N VAL A 99 2.19 26.35 5.06
CA VAL A 99 1.05 26.70 5.92
C VAL A 99 1.18 28.14 6.40
N ASP A 100 0.05 28.81 6.63
CA ASP A 100 0.07 30.20 7.11
C ASP A 100 0.46 30.25 8.59
N ASP A 101 -0.08 29.31 9.39
CA ASP A 101 0.18 29.24 10.82
C ASP A 101 0.57 27.83 11.22
N THR A 102 1.61 27.75 12.07
CA THR A 102 2.00 26.52 12.76
C THR A 102 1.82 26.71 14.25
N THR A 103 1.29 25.68 14.92
CA THR A 103 1.09 25.70 16.36
C THR A 103 1.94 24.64 17.05
N ASN A 104 2.07 24.73 18.39
CA ASN A 104 2.73 23.69 19.19
C ASN A 104 2.08 22.30 18.98
N VAL A 105 0.82 22.24 18.57
CA VAL A 105 0.12 21.00 18.26
C VAL A 105 0.74 20.31 17.03
N LEU A 106 1.18 21.07 16.01
CA LEU A 106 1.90 20.52 14.87
C LEU A 106 3.22 19.87 15.33
N HIS A 107 4.02 20.58 16.12
CA HIS A 107 5.29 20.05 16.61
C HIS A 107 5.10 18.81 17.49
N ALA A 108 4.07 18.80 18.34
CA ALA A 108 3.71 17.62 19.10
C ALA A 108 3.25 16.45 18.19
N GLY A 109 2.55 16.74 17.11
CA GLY A 109 2.16 15.74 16.12
C GLY A 109 3.36 15.08 15.43
N VAL A 110 4.39 15.87 15.09
CA VAL A 110 5.66 15.34 14.55
C VAL A 110 6.37 14.47 15.57
N LEU A 111 6.48 14.92 16.82
CA LEU A 111 7.08 14.12 17.90
C LEU A 111 6.33 12.79 18.12
N VAL A 112 5.00 12.78 18.03
CA VAL A 112 4.21 11.55 18.13
C VAL A 112 4.48 10.60 16.94
N CYS A 113 4.73 11.11 15.73
CA CYS A 113 5.17 10.30 14.58
C CYS A 113 6.56 9.70 14.81
N GLU A 114 7.49 10.48 15.35
CA GLU A 114 8.82 10.00 15.73
C GLU A 114 8.73 8.89 16.79
N ILE A 115 7.86 9.04 17.79
CA ILE A 115 7.58 8.00 18.79
C ILE A 115 7.00 6.74 18.09
N ALA A 116 6.08 6.89 17.15
CA ALA A 116 5.54 5.74 16.39
C ALA A 116 6.64 5.02 15.60
N THR A 117 7.59 5.76 15.03
CA THR A 117 8.76 5.22 14.32
C THR A 117 9.70 4.47 15.27
N VAL A 118 9.94 5.00 16.47
CA VAL A 118 10.72 4.30 17.53
C VAL A 118 9.98 3.03 17.99
N LEU A 119 8.65 3.08 18.15
CA LEU A 119 7.86 1.90 18.49
C LEU A 119 7.94 0.81 17.41
N ALA A 120 8.08 1.19 16.13
CA ALA A 120 8.36 0.22 15.06
C ALA A 120 9.72 -0.49 15.28
N ALA A 121 10.75 0.22 15.73
CA ALA A 121 12.04 -0.40 16.10
C ALA A 121 11.90 -1.32 17.34
N VAL A 122 11.17 -0.88 18.37
CA VAL A 122 10.86 -1.70 19.56
C VAL A 122 10.13 -2.99 19.16
N LEU A 123 9.23 -2.92 18.19
CA LEU A 123 8.45 -4.07 17.72
C LEU A 123 9.34 -5.17 17.09
N LEU A 124 10.51 -4.83 16.53
CA LEU A 124 11.48 -5.82 16.01
C LEU A 124 12.00 -6.77 17.09
N VAL A 125 12.17 -6.27 18.32
CA VAL A 125 12.76 -7.00 19.43
C VAL A 125 11.72 -7.42 20.48
N ALA A 126 10.50 -6.92 20.37
CA ALA A 126 9.44 -7.16 21.35
C ALA A 126 9.16 -8.68 21.52
N PRO A 127 9.07 -9.19 22.76
CA PRO A 127 8.58 -10.53 23.05
C PRO A 127 7.17 -10.73 22.47
N ARG A 128 6.84 -11.98 22.12
CA ARG A 128 5.57 -12.31 21.42
C ARG A 128 4.34 -11.71 22.12
N ARG A 129 4.28 -11.78 23.44
CA ARG A 129 3.16 -11.26 24.25
C ARG A 129 2.96 -9.75 24.11
N PHE A 130 4.01 -8.99 23.80
CA PHE A 130 3.95 -7.53 23.66
C PHE A 130 3.85 -7.03 22.22
N ARG A 131 3.98 -7.91 21.21
CA ARG A 131 3.94 -7.48 19.80
C ARG A 131 2.63 -6.83 19.40
N ALA A 132 1.51 -7.44 19.79
CA ALA A 132 0.20 -6.86 19.47
C ALA A 132 -0.02 -5.51 20.16
N PRO A 133 0.14 -5.35 21.49
CA PRO A 133 -0.01 -4.04 22.12
C PRO A 133 0.96 -3.00 21.55
N VAL A 134 2.26 -3.32 21.33
CA VAL A 134 3.22 -2.35 20.74
C VAL A 134 2.81 -1.95 19.33
N CYS A 135 2.36 -2.90 18.49
CA CYS A 135 1.91 -2.60 17.13
C CYS A 135 0.67 -1.68 17.15
N TRP A 136 -0.34 -1.99 17.97
CA TRP A 136 -1.54 -1.16 18.10
C TRP A 136 -1.23 0.22 18.64
N THR A 137 -0.32 0.34 19.63
CA THR A 137 0.14 1.63 20.13
C THR A 137 0.86 2.44 19.06
N ALA A 138 1.74 1.81 18.26
CA ALA A 138 2.43 2.48 17.17
C ALA A 138 1.45 2.97 16.09
N LEU A 139 0.49 2.14 15.69
CA LEU A 139 -0.56 2.54 14.74
C LEU A 139 -1.45 3.64 15.31
N ALA A 140 -1.85 3.56 16.57
CA ALA A 140 -2.64 4.62 17.21
C ALA A 140 -1.85 5.93 17.27
N ALA A 141 -0.56 5.90 17.62
CA ALA A 141 0.31 7.06 17.58
C ALA A 141 0.42 7.65 16.17
N THR A 142 0.51 6.80 15.12
CA THR A 142 0.49 7.25 13.73
C THR A 142 -0.80 8.02 13.40
N LEU A 143 -1.97 7.50 13.76
CA LEU A 143 -3.23 8.22 13.55
C LEU A 143 -3.26 9.54 14.32
N VAL A 144 -2.89 9.51 15.61
CA VAL A 144 -2.87 10.70 16.45
C VAL A 144 -1.95 11.76 15.86
N SER A 145 -0.77 11.39 15.35
CA SER A 145 0.16 12.32 14.70
C SER A 145 -0.48 13.01 13.50
N TYR A 146 -1.18 12.27 12.63
CA TYR A 146 -1.89 12.83 11.48
C TYR A 146 -2.97 13.84 11.91
N LEU A 147 -3.81 13.48 12.89
CA LEU A 147 -4.87 14.36 13.38
C LEU A 147 -4.28 15.63 14.01
N MET A 148 -3.16 15.51 14.76
CA MET A 148 -2.47 16.64 15.36
C MET A 148 -1.83 17.55 14.30
N VAL A 149 -1.24 17.00 13.23
CA VAL A 149 -0.68 17.76 12.11
C VAL A 149 -1.77 18.55 11.39
N VAL A 150 -2.92 17.94 11.13
CA VAL A 150 -4.07 18.66 10.55
C VAL A 150 -4.53 19.78 11.46
N ARG A 151 -4.69 19.50 12.77
CA ARG A 151 -5.13 20.48 13.76
C ARG A 151 -4.14 21.62 13.98
N GLY A 152 -2.85 21.29 13.91
CA GLY A 152 -1.75 22.21 14.19
C GLY A 152 -1.29 23.04 12.98
N SER A 153 -1.76 22.72 11.77
CA SER A 153 -1.43 23.44 10.54
C SER A 153 -2.70 23.96 9.88
N THR A 154 -2.97 25.24 10.06
CA THR A 154 -4.13 25.88 9.45
C THR A 154 -3.77 26.44 8.07
N ARG A 155 -4.75 26.44 7.16
CA ARG A 155 -4.66 27.05 5.81
C ARG A 155 -3.40 26.66 5.04
N PRO A 156 -3.25 25.38 4.61
CA PRO A 156 -2.15 25.00 3.72
C PRO A 156 -2.12 25.89 2.48
N ARG A 157 -0.94 26.35 2.09
CA ARG A 157 -0.74 27.21 0.91
C ARG A 157 -0.62 26.39 -0.36
N ILE A 158 -1.66 25.58 -0.64
CA ILE A 158 -1.72 24.73 -1.81
C ILE A 158 -3.14 24.72 -2.39
N ASP A 159 -3.20 24.69 -3.72
CA ASP A 159 -4.45 24.63 -4.48
C ASP A 159 -5.28 23.38 -4.16
N VAL A 160 -4.63 22.23 -4.01
CA VAL A 160 -5.29 20.94 -3.71
C VAL A 160 -6.21 21.06 -2.51
N TRP A 161 -5.71 21.57 -1.39
CA TRP A 161 -6.55 21.76 -0.19
C TRP A 161 -7.72 22.69 -0.45
N THR A 162 -7.47 23.82 -1.14
CA THR A 162 -8.52 24.83 -1.44
C THR A 162 -9.63 24.23 -2.30
N ILE A 163 -9.27 23.53 -3.38
CA ILE A 163 -10.27 22.95 -4.29
C ILE A 163 -11.02 21.78 -3.66
N LEU A 164 -10.37 20.96 -2.83
CA LEU A 164 -11.01 19.85 -2.12
C LEU A 164 -11.99 20.34 -1.04
N GLN A 165 -11.60 21.35 -0.25
CA GLN A 165 -12.47 21.98 0.74
C GLN A 165 -13.72 22.59 0.08
N GLY A 166 -13.51 23.30 -1.03
CA GLY A 166 -14.61 23.92 -1.80
C GLY A 166 -15.50 22.88 -2.48
N ALA A 167 -14.91 21.87 -3.14
CA ALA A 167 -15.66 20.83 -3.85
C ALA A 167 -16.50 19.97 -2.89
N SER A 168 -15.92 19.57 -1.75
CA SER A 168 -16.63 18.73 -0.76
C SER A 168 -17.85 19.44 -0.16
N ILE A 169 -17.76 20.73 0.13
CA ILE A 169 -18.93 21.48 0.62
C ILE A 169 -19.88 21.86 -0.51
N GLY A 170 -19.34 22.13 -1.71
CA GLY A 170 -20.14 22.46 -2.88
C GLY A 170 -21.10 21.32 -3.26
N VAL A 171 -20.64 20.08 -3.27
CA VAL A 171 -21.47 18.91 -3.60
C VAL A 171 -22.61 18.72 -2.59
N VAL A 172 -22.40 19.04 -1.33
CA VAL A 172 -23.44 18.99 -0.29
C VAL A 172 -24.55 20.01 -0.57
N HIS A 173 -24.20 21.14 -1.16
CA HIS A 173 -25.17 22.16 -1.58
C HIS A 173 -25.71 21.97 -3.02
N GLY A 174 -25.43 20.80 -3.64
CA GLY A 174 -25.92 20.49 -4.98
C GLY A 174 -25.15 21.12 -6.12
N HIS A 175 -23.97 21.71 -5.86
CA HIS A 175 -23.13 22.27 -6.91
C HIS A 175 -22.27 21.16 -7.57
N ASN A 176 -22.08 21.26 -8.89
CA ASN A 176 -21.15 20.43 -9.62
C ASN A 176 -19.72 20.96 -9.44
N PRO A 177 -18.81 20.25 -8.75
CA PRO A 177 -17.43 20.69 -8.53
C PRO A 177 -16.66 21.04 -9.80
N TYR A 178 -16.98 20.39 -10.91
CA TYR A 178 -16.32 20.64 -12.20
C TYR A 178 -16.69 22.01 -12.81
N ASN A 179 -17.82 22.61 -12.39
CA ASN A 179 -18.27 23.93 -12.82
C ASN A 179 -17.94 25.03 -11.81
N MET A 180 -17.31 24.68 -10.68
CA MET A 180 -16.98 25.67 -9.65
C MET A 180 -15.69 26.41 -9.95
N VAL A 181 -15.60 27.63 -9.42
CA VAL A 181 -14.38 28.41 -9.27
C VAL A 181 -14.06 28.46 -7.77
N PHE A 182 -12.83 28.09 -7.40
CA PHE A 182 -12.42 27.98 -6.01
C PHE A 182 -11.67 29.25 -5.60
N THR A 183 -12.09 29.88 -4.51
CA THR A 183 -11.52 31.13 -3.98
C THR A 183 -10.72 30.87 -2.71
N GLY A 184 -9.77 31.75 -2.40
CA GLY A 184 -8.99 31.67 -1.16
C GLY A 184 -7.71 30.85 -1.24
N GLY A 185 -7.38 30.32 -2.41
CA GLY A 185 -6.07 29.68 -2.64
C GLY A 185 -4.95 30.71 -2.86
N PRO A 186 -3.68 30.26 -2.77
CA PRO A 186 -2.52 31.11 -3.04
C PRO A 186 -2.57 31.69 -4.47
N PRO A 187 -2.03 32.91 -4.68
CA PRO A 187 -1.95 33.50 -6.01
C PRO A 187 -1.18 32.61 -7.00
N GLY A 188 -1.67 32.56 -8.24
CA GLY A 188 -1.03 31.79 -9.32
C GLY A 188 -1.27 30.28 -9.28
N GLN A 189 -2.05 29.78 -8.34
CA GLN A 189 -2.44 28.37 -8.28
C GLN A 189 -3.77 28.11 -9.01
N VAL A 190 -4.02 26.80 -9.29
CA VAL A 190 -5.24 26.36 -9.98
C VAL A 190 -6.46 26.61 -9.10
N ASN A 191 -7.41 27.41 -9.59
CA ASN A 191 -8.64 27.69 -8.89
C ASN A 191 -9.90 27.60 -9.77
N ASN A 192 -9.73 27.40 -11.08
CA ASN A 192 -10.81 27.39 -12.07
C ASN A 192 -11.09 26.01 -12.67
N ALA A 193 -10.46 24.97 -12.15
CA ALA A 193 -10.65 23.61 -12.60
C ALA A 193 -10.54 22.63 -11.43
N PHE A 194 -11.53 21.76 -11.28
CA PHE A 194 -11.42 20.60 -10.41
C PHE A 194 -10.79 19.44 -11.18
N ASN A 195 -9.50 19.28 -11.08
CA ASN A 195 -8.72 18.39 -11.92
C ASN A 195 -8.55 16.96 -11.36
N TYR A 196 -9.36 16.54 -10.40
CA TYR A 196 -9.40 15.20 -9.82
C TYR A 196 -10.70 14.47 -10.14
N LEU A 197 -10.79 13.19 -9.71
CA LEU A 197 -11.97 12.36 -9.91
C LEU A 197 -12.90 12.40 -8.67
N PRO A 198 -14.17 11.97 -8.79
CA PRO A 198 -15.21 12.27 -7.78
C PRO A 198 -14.93 11.80 -6.36
N MET A 199 -14.19 10.68 -6.14
CA MET A 199 -13.93 10.19 -4.79
C MET A 199 -13.05 11.13 -3.96
N THR A 200 -12.27 12.02 -4.58
CA THR A 200 -11.46 13.01 -3.85
C THR A 200 -12.30 14.02 -3.09
N PHE A 201 -13.49 14.37 -3.57
CA PHE A 201 -14.39 15.25 -2.85
C PHE A 201 -15.55 14.51 -2.15
N LEU A 202 -15.96 13.32 -2.62
CA LEU A 202 -17.05 12.57 -2.01
C LEU A 202 -16.61 11.89 -0.70
N LEU A 203 -15.44 11.24 -0.72
CA LEU A 203 -14.98 10.49 0.45
C LEU A 203 -14.68 11.39 1.66
N PRO A 204 -14.09 12.59 1.52
CA PRO A 204 -13.83 13.48 2.66
C PRO A 204 -15.05 14.28 3.13
N VAL A 205 -16.23 14.22 2.46
CA VAL A 205 -17.43 14.97 2.89
C VAL A 205 -17.75 14.79 4.37
N PRO A 206 -17.77 13.57 4.95
CA PRO A 206 -18.06 13.42 6.37
C PRO A 206 -17.05 14.18 7.26
N ALA A 207 -15.77 14.13 6.93
CA ALA A 207 -14.72 14.86 7.66
C ALA A 207 -14.89 16.38 7.53
N ARG A 208 -15.22 16.84 6.32
CA ARG A 208 -15.51 18.27 6.04
C ARG A 208 -16.70 18.78 6.84
N LEU A 209 -17.77 18.00 6.96
CA LEU A 209 -18.97 18.37 7.70
C LEU A 209 -18.79 18.30 9.22
N LEU A 210 -18.14 17.23 9.72
CA LEU A 210 -18.03 16.95 11.15
C LEU A 210 -16.86 17.68 11.82
N ALA A 211 -15.73 17.78 11.11
CA ALA A 211 -14.48 18.36 11.64
C ALA A 211 -14.01 19.64 10.93
N GLY A 212 -14.74 20.08 9.89
CA GLY A 212 -14.45 21.31 9.17
C GLY A 212 -13.31 21.24 8.16
N ASP A 213 -12.61 20.09 8.04
CA ASP A 213 -11.45 19.95 7.16
C ASP A 213 -11.40 18.58 6.50
N VAL A 214 -11.21 18.55 5.16
CA VAL A 214 -11.13 17.32 4.33
C VAL A 214 -9.95 16.42 4.74
N ARG A 215 -8.86 17.00 5.24
CA ARG A 215 -7.63 16.30 5.62
C ARG A 215 -7.83 15.26 6.70
N TYR A 216 -8.84 15.41 7.57
CA TYR A 216 -9.19 14.38 8.54
C TYR A 216 -9.67 13.09 7.85
N GLY A 217 -10.41 13.20 6.74
CA GLY A 217 -10.81 12.06 5.93
C GLY A 217 -9.63 11.37 5.27
N GLU A 218 -8.70 12.15 4.76
CA GLU A 218 -7.45 11.66 4.14
C GLU A 218 -6.53 10.97 5.16
N ALA A 219 -6.39 11.57 6.36
CA ALA A 219 -5.65 10.97 7.48
C ALA A 219 -6.22 9.59 7.87
N VAL A 220 -7.55 9.49 7.95
CA VAL A 220 -8.24 8.22 8.24
C VAL A 220 -8.04 7.22 7.10
N ALA A 221 -8.06 7.66 5.84
CA ALA A 221 -7.84 6.77 4.69
C ALA A 221 -6.42 6.19 4.69
N LEU A 222 -5.40 7.03 4.87
CA LEU A 222 -4.00 6.60 4.97
C LEU A 222 -3.80 5.60 6.13
N PHE A 223 -4.33 5.94 7.30
CA PHE A 223 -4.29 5.09 8.48
C PHE A 223 -4.99 3.75 8.24
N ALA A 224 -6.14 3.73 7.57
CA ALA A 224 -6.90 2.51 7.30
C ALA A 224 -6.09 1.51 6.47
N GLY A 225 -5.27 1.96 5.54
CA GLY A 225 -4.34 1.12 4.78
C GLY A 225 -3.29 0.45 5.67
N ALA A 226 -2.58 1.24 6.50
CA ALA A 226 -1.60 0.73 7.44
C ALA A 226 -2.22 -0.20 8.49
N LEU A 227 -3.41 0.16 9.00
CA LEU A 227 -4.19 -0.65 9.94
C LEU A 227 -4.59 -2.00 9.34
N ALA A 228 -5.08 -2.04 8.10
CA ALA A 228 -5.49 -3.25 7.43
C ALA A 228 -4.29 -4.22 7.27
N ILE A 229 -3.14 -3.72 6.80
CA ILE A 229 -1.90 -4.50 6.70
C ILE A 229 -1.44 -4.96 8.08
N GLY A 230 -1.44 -4.07 9.09
CA GLY A 230 -1.03 -4.37 10.46
C GLY A 230 -1.88 -5.46 11.11
N ALA A 231 -3.21 -5.36 10.98
CA ALA A 231 -4.15 -6.35 11.51
C ALA A 231 -3.95 -7.74 10.87
N LEU A 232 -3.77 -7.82 9.54
CA LEU A 232 -3.47 -9.07 8.86
C LEU A 232 -2.12 -9.63 9.32
N SER A 233 -1.10 -8.78 9.41
CA SER A 233 0.25 -9.15 9.82
C SER A 233 0.30 -9.71 11.25
N LEU A 234 -0.41 -9.11 12.19
CA LEU A 234 -0.54 -9.61 13.56
C LEU A 234 -1.23 -10.97 13.62
N ARG A 235 -2.32 -11.15 12.85
CA ARG A 235 -3.01 -12.45 12.74
C ARG A 235 -2.10 -13.53 12.16
N ALA A 236 -1.30 -13.19 11.16
CA ALA A 236 -0.34 -14.12 10.58
C ALA A 236 0.78 -14.49 11.56
N ALA A 237 1.28 -13.52 12.32
CA ALA A 237 2.32 -13.72 13.33
C ALA A 237 1.84 -14.55 14.53
N SER A 238 0.56 -14.43 14.93
CA SER A 238 -0.01 -15.23 16.04
C SER A 238 -0.21 -16.71 15.68
N ARG A 239 -0.47 -17.02 14.41
CA ARG A 239 -0.68 -18.41 13.92
C ARG A 239 0.63 -19.18 13.68
N HIS A 240 1.77 -18.54 13.83
CA HIS A 240 3.06 -19.16 13.61
C HIS A 240 3.48 -20.02 14.82
N ASP A 241 3.52 -21.34 14.64
CA ASP A 241 4.04 -22.27 15.64
C ASP A 241 5.58 -22.38 15.53
N PRO A 242 6.34 -21.92 16.54
CA PRO A 242 7.80 -21.98 16.50
C PRO A 242 8.34 -23.40 16.54
N ALA A 243 7.59 -24.35 17.08
CA ALA A 243 8.03 -25.76 17.17
C ALA A 243 8.08 -26.44 15.79
N ARG A 244 7.33 -25.92 14.80
CA ARG A 244 7.27 -26.46 13.44
C ARG A 244 8.13 -25.72 12.42
N SER A 245 8.82 -24.64 12.82
CA SER A 245 9.58 -23.79 11.90
C SER A 245 11.05 -23.77 12.29
N THR A 246 11.89 -24.34 11.45
CA THR A 246 13.36 -24.37 11.63
C THR A 246 14.07 -23.07 11.21
N GLY A 247 13.33 -22.06 10.71
CA GLY A 247 13.87 -20.77 10.23
C GLY A 247 13.43 -19.56 11.05
N PRO A 248 14.11 -18.40 10.89
CA PRO A 248 13.66 -17.15 11.47
C PRO A 248 12.26 -16.84 10.95
N ALA A 249 11.32 -16.53 11.87
CA ALA A 249 9.91 -16.35 11.56
C ALA A 249 9.67 -15.10 10.68
N PRO A 250 9.50 -15.22 9.34
CA PRO A 250 9.29 -14.07 8.44
C PRO A 250 8.10 -13.22 8.88
N ARG A 251 7.06 -13.88 9.43
CA ARG A 251 5.82 -13.23 9.89
C ARG A 251 6.02 -12.28 11.07
N ALA A 252 7.12 -12.39 11.81
CA ALA A 252 7.38 -11.52 12.95
C ALA A 252 7.72 -10.07 12.55
N VAL A 253 8.19 -9.85 11.32
CA VAL A 253 8.58 -8.53 10.82
C VAL A 253 7.45 -7.81 10.06
N ALA A 254 6.43 -8.53 9.62
CA ALA A 254 5.32 -7.97 8.85
C ALA A 254 4.58 -6.80 9.58
N PRO A 255 4.28 -6.88 10.90
CA PRO A 255 3.67 -5.76 11.61
C PRO A 255 4.56 -4.51 11.66
N VAL A 256 5.88 -4.68 11.69
CA VAL A 256 6.84 -3.55 11.68
C VAL A 256 6.77 -2.81 10.34
N LEU A 257 6.72 -3.56 9.23
CA LEU A 257 6.59 -2.98 7.88
C LEU A 257 5.25 -2.27 7.69
N ALA A 258 4.18 -2.76 8.32
CA ALA A 258 2.88 -2.10 8.29
C ALA A 258 2.92 -0.72 8.99
N VAL A 259 3.55 -0.63 10.17
CA VAL A 259 3.77 0.65 10.86
C VAL A 259 4.66 1.55 10.01
N LEU A 260 5.79 1.02 9.49
CA LEU A 260 6.72 1.78 8.67
C LEU A 260 6.05 2.38 7.42
N ALA A 261 5.15 1.64 6.76
CA ALA A 261 4.40 2.17 5.62
C ALA A 261 3.54 3.39 5.98
N GLY A 262 3.04 3.46 7.23
CA GLY A 262 2.29 4.61 7.74
C GLY A 262 3.17 5.79 8.15
N VAL A 263 4.38 5.56 8.69
CA VAL A 263 5.27 6.61 9.21
C VAL A 263 6.43 6.94 8.28
N LEU A 264 6.32 6.64 6.99
CA LEU A 264 7.37 7.02 6.03
C LEU A 264 7.59 8.53 6.01
N PRO A 265 8.85 9.00 5.83
CA PRO A 265 9.13 10.41 5.67
C PRO A 265 8.26 11.03 4.57
N GLY A 266 7.63 12.15 4.88
CA GLY A 266 6.68 12.81 3.99
C GLY A 266 5.21 12.42 4.21
N SER A 267 4.88 11.35 4.96
CA SER A 267 3.47 10.97 5.22
C SER A 267 2.71 12.07 5.97
N LEU A 268 3.35 12.74 6.93
CA LEU A 268 2.75 13.87 7.62
C LEU A 268 2.52 15.06 6.67
N TYR A 269 3.47 15.29 5.76
CA TYR A 269 3.38 16.35 4.78
C TYR A 269 2.28 16.08 3.74
N ASP A 270 2.12 14.81 3.33
CA ASP A 270 1.06 14.35 2.43
C ASP A 270 -0.34 14.67 3.00
N VAL A 271 -0.56 14.32 4.27
CA VAL A 271 -1.79 14.66 5.01
C VAL A 271 -1.93 16.18 5.19
N GLN A 272 -0.85 16.89 5.55
CA GLN A 272 -0.87 18.33 5.78
C GLN A 272 -1.31 19.10 4.53
N GLN A 273 -0.87 18.67 3.34
CA GLN A 273 -1.14 19.34 2.07
C GLN A 273 -2.40 18.84 1.37
N ALA A 274 -3.18 17.96 1.98
CA ALA A 274 -4.38 17.36 1.40
C ALA A 274 -4.11 16.62 0.08
N TRP A 275 -3.02 15.87 -0.01
CA TRP A 275 -2.72 15.12 -1.22
C TRP A 275 -3.46 13.79 -1.26
N ASN A 276 -4.14 13.54 -2.36
CA ASN A 276 -5.07 12.42 -2.55
C ASN A 276 -4.41 11.04 -2.54
N GLU A 277 -3.10 10.96 -2.55
CA GLU A 277 -2.33 9.71 -2.46
C GLU A 277 -2.55 9.00 -1.14
N THR A 278 -2.93 9.70 -0.09
CA THR A 278 -3.40 9.15 1.18
C THR A 278 -4.61 8.25 1.00
N ILE A 279 -5.60 8.69 0.19
CA ILE A 279 -6.78 7.90 -0.17
C ILE A 279 -6.37 6.70 -1.03
N LEU A 280 -5.46 6.90 -1.99
CA LEU A 280 -5.00 5.85 -2.88
C LEU A 280 -4.27 4.73 -2.13
N PHE A 281 -3.35 5.08 -1.23
CA PHE A 281 -2.69 4.07 -0.39
C PHE A 281 -3.70 3.30 0.45
N GLY A 282 -4.60 4.00 1.14
CA GLY A 282 -5.64 3.38 1.96
C GLY A 282 -6.49 2.38 1.19
N ALA A 283 -6.98 2.80 0.02
CA ALA A 283 -7.85 2.00 -0.84
C ALA A 283 -7.13 0.78 -1.44
N LEU A 284 -5.94 0.97 -2.00
CA LEU A 284 -5.16 -0.12 -2.63
C LEU A 284 -4.63 -1.12 -1.60
N ALA A 285 -4.15 -0.65 -0.44
CA ALA A 285 -3.70 -1.50 0.65
C ALA A 285 -4.84 -2.33 1.23
N ALA A 286 -6.00 -1.72 1.51
CA ALA A 286 -7.18 -2.44 1.96
C ALA A 286 -7.67 -3.46 0.92
N ALA A 287 -7.68 -3.10 -0.37
CA ALA A 287 -8.02 -4.02 -1.45
C ALA A 287 -7.05 -5.21 -1.51
N ALA A 288 -5.74 -4.99 -1.41
CA ALA A 288 -4.75 -6.07 -1.39
C ALA A 288 -4.94 -6.99 -0.16
N VAL A 289 -5.22 -6.44 1.02
CA VAL A 289 -5.54 -7.22 2.22
C VAL A 289 -6.80 -8.07 2.00
N LEU A 290 -7.84 -7.52 1.36
CA LEU A 290 -9.06 -8.27 1.04
C LEU A 290 -8.79 -9.40 0.04
N VAL A 291 -7.87 -9.21 -0.92
CA VAL A 291 -7.38 -10.30 -1.78
C VAL A 291 -6.65 -11.36 -0.95
N ALA A 292 -5.77 -10.96 -0.01
CA ALA A 292 -5.01 -11.88 0.85
C ALA A 292 -5.92 -12.74 1.73
N VAL A 293 -7.02 -12.19 2.23
CA VAL A 293 -8.02 -12.93 3.03
C VAL A 293 -9.10 -13.62 2.18
N ARG A 294 -8.85 -13.76 0.87
CA ARG A 294 -9.74 -14.42 -0.10
C ARG A 294 -11.15 -13.80 -0.21
N ARG A 295 -11.20 -12.47 -0.12
CA ARG A 295 -12.43 -11.67 -0.32
C ARG A 295 -12.29 -10.71 -1.53
N PRO A 296 -11.90 -11.22 -2.73
CA PRO A 296 -11.60 -10.36 -3.87
C PRO A 296 -12.82 -9.59 -4.42
N GLY A 297 -14.05 -10.03 -4.12
CA GLY A 297 -15.25 -9.24 -4.41
C GLY A 297 -15.30 -7.92 -3.64
N TRP A 298 -14.96 -7.92 -2.35
CA TRP A 298 -14.86 -6.70 -1.55
C TRP A 298 -13.64 -5.84 -1.94
N ALA A 299 -12.57 -6.47 -2.43
CA ALA A 299 -11.39 -5.74 -2.94
C ALA A 299 -11.73 -4.84 -4.14
N MET A 300 -12.79 -5.15 -4.90
CA MET A 300 -13.29 -4.27 -5.96
C MET A 300 -13.64 -2.88 -5.43
N VAL A 301 -14.22 -2.77 -4.23
CA VAL A 301 -14.57 -1.46 -3.65
C VAL A 301 -13.35 -0.57 -3.48
N GLY A 302 -12.24 -1.11 -2.94
CA GLY A 302 -11.00 -0.36 -2.82
C GLY A 302 -10.42 0.04 -4.18
N LEU A 303 -10.47 -0.85 -5.18
CA LEU A 303 -10.02 -0.52 -6.53
C LEU A 303 -10.92 0.55 -7.18
N VAL A 304 -12.23 0.50 -6.98
CA VAL A 304 -13.19 1.54 -7.45
C VAL A 304 -12.86 2.89 -6.82
N ILE A 305 -12.65 2.95 -5.50
CA ILE A 305 -12.24 4.17 -4.81
C ILE A 305 -10.95 4.72 -5.44
N ALA A 306 -9.94 3.88 -5.63
CA ALA A 306 -8.68 4.31 -6.23
C ALA A 306 -8.85 4.84 -7.66
N LEU A 307 -9.60 4.11 -8.53
CA LEU A 307 -9.86 4.50 -9.92
C LEU A 307 -10.69 5.80 -10.05
N THR A 308 -11.47 6.13 -9.03
CA THR A 308 -12.30 7.34 -9.00
C THR A 308 -11.71 8.46 -8.13
N THR A 309 -10.48 8.29 -7.67
CA THR A 309 -9.71 9.31 -6.96
C THR A 309 -8.77 10.06 -7.91
N LYS A 310 -7.93 9.37 -8.66
CA LYS A 310 -6.91 10.03 -9.49
C LYS A 310 -6.64 9.25 -10.79
N GLN A 311 -6.47 9.97 -11.90
CA GLN A 311 -6.43 9.40 -13.26
C GLN A 311 -5.29 8.41 -13.48
N HIS A 312 -4.08 8.68 -12.95
CA HIS A 312 -2.90 7.83 -13.16
C HIS A 312 -3.07 6.41 -12.58
N VAL A 313 -3.99 6.22 -11.64
CA VAL A 313 -4.32 4.88 -11.10
C VAL A 313 -4.93 3.95 -12.15
N LEU A 314 -5.49 4.51 -13.23
CA LEU A 314 -5.95 3.71 -14.37
C LEU A 314 -4.83 2.82 -14.94
N LEU A 315 -3.57 3.24 -14.81
CA LEU A 315 -2.41 2.42 -15.13
C LEU A 315 -2.38 1.09 -14.36
N LEU A 316 -2.98 0.99 -13.18
CA LEU A 316 -2.97 -0.24 -12.40
C LEU A 316 -4.07 -1.23 -12.80
N LEU A 317 -5.12 -0.78 -13.52
CA LEU A 317 -6.25 -1.63 -13.88
C LEU A 317 -5.85 -2.87 -14.69
N PRO A 318 -4.98 -2.79 -15.73
CA PRO A 318 -4.51 -3.98 -16.44
C PRO A 318 -3.69 -4.92 -15.54
N LEU A 319 -2.86 -4.38 -14.62
CA LEU A 319 -2.11 -5.20 -13.68
C LEU A 319 -3.06 -6.03 -12.80
N TRP A 320 -4.07 -5.39 -12.20
CA TRP A 320 -5.07 -6.06 -11.37
C TRP A 320 -5.90 -7.06 -12.17
N ALA A 321 -6.22 -6.74 -13.43
CA ALA A 321 -6.95 -7.65 -14.35
C ALA A 321 -6.16 -8.94 -14.63
N LEU A 322 -4.86 -8.81 -14.88
CA LEU A 322 -3.97 -9.93 -15.18
C LEU A 322 -3.49 -10.68 -13.92
N TRP A 323 -3.85 -10.21 -12.72
CA TRP A 323 -3.44 -10.84 -11.48
C TRP A 323 -4.39 -11.98 -11.09
N PRO A 324 -3.94 -13.25 -11.01
CA PRO A 324 -4.84 -14.39 -10.81
C PRO A 324 -5.68 -14.32 -9.53
N ALA A 325 -5.13 -13.74 -8.45
CA ALA A 325 -5.83 -13.63 -7.17
C ALA A 325 -6.99 -12.61 -7.21
N PHE A 326 -7.01 -11.69 -8.17
CA PHE A 326 -8.10 -10.72 -8.38
C PHE A 326 -8.92 -11.05 -9.65
N GLY A 327 -8.30 -11.04 -10.82
CA GLY A 327 -8.85 -11.50 -12.08
C GLY A 327 -9.59 -10.46 -12.91
N TRP A 328 -9.61 -10.65 -14.23
CA TRP A 328 -10.09 -9.68 -15.21
C TRP A 328 -11.58 -9.32 -15.04
N ARG A 329 -12.43 -10.30 -14.67
CA ARG A 329 -13.88 -10.04 -14.48
C ARG A 329 -14.13 -9.01 -13.41
N ARG A 330 -13.37 -9.06 -12.29
CA ARG A 330 -13.49 -8.08 -11.21
C ARG A 330 -12.86 -6.75 -11.58
N ALA A 331 -11.79 -6.75 -12.37
CA ALA A 331 -11.21 -5.52 -12.88
C ALA A 331 -12.17 -4.79 -13.82
N VAL A 332 -12.84 -5.51 -14.73
CA VAL A 332 -13.90 -4.95 -15.58
C VAL A 332 -15.06 -4.44 -14.73
N GLY A 333 -15.53 -5.23 -13.75
CA GLY A 333 -16.57 -4.79 -12.81
C GLY A 333 -16.18 -3.53 -12.03
N ALA A 334 -14.92 -3.44 -11.58
CA ALA A 334 -14.43 -2.23 -10.90
C ALA A 334 -14.35 -1.03 -11.85
N GLY A 335 -13.89 -1.22 -13.08
CA GLY A 335 -13.88 -0.18 -14.12
C GLY A 335 -15.28 0.31 -14.46
N THR A 336 -16.24 -0.61 -14.61
CA THR A 336 -17.65 -0.27 -14.86
C THR A 336 -18.24 0.52 -13.68
N ALA A 337 -18.03 0.06 -12.44
CA ALA A 337 -18.51 0.76 -11.26
C ALA A 337 -17.87 2.15 -11.12
N ALA A 338 -16.57 2.28 -11.44
CA ALA A 338 -15.90 3.57 -11.47
C ALA A 338 -16.52 4.50 -12.56
N GLY A 339 -16.81 3.97 -13.74
CA GLY A 339 -17.51 4.70 -14.80
C GLY A 339 -18.90 5.18 -14.35
N LEU A 340 -19.66 4.33 -13.65
CA LEU A 340 -20.97 4.70 -13.12
C LEU A 340 -20.91 5.80 -12.05
N ILE A 341 -19.88 5.83 -11.22
CA ILE A 341 -19.65 6.91 -10.24
C ILE A 341 -19.30 8.23 -10.95
N MET A 342 -18.59 8.18 -12.07
CA MET A 342 -18.27 9.37 -12.87
C MET A 342 -19.44 9.84 -13.72
N LEU A 343 -20.36 8.94 -14.09
CA LEU A 343 -21.44 9.21 -15.06
C LEU A 343 -22.32 10.44 -14.74
N PRO A 344 -22.76 10.67 -13.48
CA PRO A 344 -23.58 11.86 -13.16
C PRO A 344 -22.87 13.17 -13.54
N TRP A 345 -21.57 13.25 -13.31
CA TRP A 345 -20.77 14.44 -13.59
C TRP A 345 -20.54 14.64 -15.09
N VAL A 346 -20.33 13.52 -15.81
CA VAL A 346 -20.23 13.51 -17.27
C VAL A 346 -21.54 13.96 -17.92
N LEU A 347 -22.69 13.48 -17.43
CA LEU A 347 -24.00 13.82 -17.96
C LEU A 347 -24.41 15.26 -17.60
N ALA A 348 -23.99 15.75 -16.43
CA ALA A 348 -24.29 17.12 -16.01
C ALA A 348 -23.61 18.18 -16.89
N ASP A 349 -22.34 17.97 -17.25
CA ASP A 349 -21.59 18.83 -18.17
C ASP A 349 -20.36 18.08 -18.73
N PHE A 350 -20.53 17.43 -19.86
CA PHE A 350 -19.46 16.67 -20.50
C PHE A 350 -18.24 17.52 -20.88
N SER A 351 -18.48 18.72 -21.42
CA SER A 351 -17.41 19.59 -21.89
C SER A 351 -16.53 20.03 -20.73
N ARG A 352 -17.15 20.41 -19.64
CA ARG A 352 -16.43 20.88 -18.46
C ARG A 352 -15.74 19.73 -17.72
N PHE A 353 -16.41 18.58 -17.58
CA PHE A 353 -15.81 17.38 -17.01
C PHE A 353 -14.58 16.96 -17.83
N ARG A 354 -14.71 16.85 -19.15
CA ARG A 354 -13.59 16.51 -20.03
C ARG A 354 -12.43 17.51 -19.89
N TYR A 355 -12.73 18.80 -19.91
CA TYR A 355 -11.71 19.83 -19.71
C TYR A 355 -10.94 19.62 -18.40
N CYS A 356 -11.63 19.47 -17.28
CA CYS A 356 -11.01 19.34 -15.96
C CYS A 356 -10.21 18.05 -15.80
N VAL A 357 -10.74 16.91 -16.30
CA VAL A 357 -10.20 15.58 -16.02
C VAL A 357 -9.17 15.13 -17.06
N VAL A 358 -9.30 15.58 -18.30
CA VAL A 358 -8.46 15.12 -19.42
C VAL A 358 -7.64 16.28 -19.99
N ASP A 359 -8.31 17.29 -20.57
CA ASP A 359 -7.65 18.33 -21.36
C ASP A 359 -6.71 19.17 -20.49
N PHE A 360 -7.06 19.40 -19.22
CA PHE A 360 -6.21 20.08 -18.24
C PHE A 360 -4.83 19.43 -18.14
N PHE A 361 -4.75 18.11 -17.94
CA PHE A 361 -3.48 17.40 -17.82
C PHE A 361 -2.72 17.27 -19.14
N LEU A 362 -3.43 17.11 -20.25
CA LEU A 362 -2.80 17.05 -21.58
C LEU A 362 -2.12 18.37 -21.91
N ASN A 363 -2.77 19.51 -21.59
CA ASN A 363 -2.30 20.86 -21.88
C ASN A 363 -1.37 21.42 -20.80
N LEU A 364 -1.28 20.75 -19.64
CA LEU A 364 -0.43 21.21 -18.55
C LEU A 364 1.06 21.16 -18.98
N PRO A 365 1.79 22.28 -18.89
CA PRO A 365 3.19 22.30 -19.29
C PRO A 365 4.02 21.39 -18.41
N ALA A 366 5.12 20.90 -18.96
CA ALA A 366 6.11 20.18 -18.15
C ALA A 366 6.72 21.13 -17.13
N ARG A 367 6.76 20.72 -15.87
CA ARG A 367 7.35 21.53 -14.80
C ARG A 367 8.84 21.25 -14.68
N THR A 368 9.62 22.31 -14.57
CA THR A 368 11.09 22.23 -14.40
C THR A 368 11.51 21.72 -13.03
N ASP A 369 10.60 21.83 -12.04
CA ASP A 369 10.78 21.35 -10.66
C ASP A 369 10.20 19.96 -10.41
N SER A 370 9.73 19.24 -11.45
CA SER A 370 9.26 17.86 -11.37
C SER A 370 10.39 16.91 -10.93
N LEU A 371 10.09 16.04 -9.96
CA LEU A 371 11.00 15.01 -9.44
C LEU A 371 11.09 13.82 -10.41
N SER A 372 11.54 14.08 -11.63
CA SER A 372 11.63 13.08 -12.70
C SER A 372 12.81 13.36 -13.63
N VAL A 373 13.15 12.37 -14.45
CA VAL A 373 14.18 12.53 -15.50
C VAL A 373 13.62 13.21 -16.76
N TRP A 374 12.36 13.63 -16.78
CA TRP A 374 11.69 14.18 -17.96
C TRP A 374 12.52 15.28 -18.68
N LYS A 375 13.05 16.23 -17.91
CA LYS A 375 13.84 17.33 -18.49
C LYS A 375 15.18 16.88 -19.07
N LEU A 376 15.70 15.73 -18.65
CA LEU A 376 16.97 15.17 -19.14
C LEU A 376 16.76 14.37 -20.43
N ILE A 377 15.53 14.01 -20.78
CA ILE A 377 15.19 13.22 -21.96
C ILE A 377 14.97 14.18 -23.14
N PRO A 378 15.62 13.95 -24.30
CA PRO A 378 15.33 14.70 -25.51
C PRO A 378 13.83 14.69 -25.86
N GLU A 379 13.29 15.81 -26.30
CA GLU A 379 11.84 16.02 -26.46
C GLU A 379 11.12 14.91 -27.24
N PRO A 380 11.60 14.47 -28.42
CA PRO A 380 10.93 13.43 -29.18
C PRO A 380 10.91 12.06 -28.50
N LEU A 381 11.80 11.84 -27.51
CA LEU A 381 11.91 10.58 -26.78
C LEU A 381 11.14 10.56 -25.43
N ARG A 382 10.57 11.68 -25.02
CA ARG A 382 9.90 11.80 -23.70
C ARG A 382 8.72 10.85 -23.54
N THR A 383 7.74 10.94 -24.43
CA THR A 383 6.57 10.04 -24.40
C THR A 383 6.96 8.57 -24.62
N PRO A 384 7.78 8.22 -25.62
CA PRO A 384 8.32 6.87 -25.75
C PRO A 384 9.02 6.34 -24.49
N ALA A 385 9.78 7.17 -23.78
CA ALA A 385 10.46 6.77 -22.54
C ALA A 385 9.48 6.44 -21.42
N VAL A 386 8.45 7.26 -21.21
CA VAL A 386 7.39 6.99 -20.22
C VAL A 386 6.73 5.64 -20.52
N LEU A 387 6.34 5.42 -21.76
CA LEU A 387 5.70 4.16 -22.19
C LEU A 387 6.64 2.97 -22.03
N ALA A 388 7.90 3.09 -22.48
CA ALA A 388 8.88 2.01 -22.41
C ALA A 388 9.17 1.61 -20.95
N LEU A 389 9.39 2.56 -20.06
CA LEU A 389 9.64 2.29 -18.63
C LEU A 389 8.42 1.65 -17.96
N THR A 390 7.23 2.17 -18.24
CA THR A 390 6.00 1.62 -17.70
C THR A 390 5.75 0.18 -18.18
N VAL A 391 5.89 -0.08 -19.49
CA VAL A 391 5.75 -1.43 -20.07
C VAL A 391 6.84 -2.36 -19.53
N ALA A 392 8.09 -1.91 -19.41
CA ALA A 392 9.17 -2.71 -18.84
C ALA A 392 8.85 -3.10 -17.37
N ALA A 393 8.35 -2.18 -16.57
CA ALA A 393 7.91 -2.47 -15.21
C ALA A 393 6.77 -3.49 -15.19
N TYR A 394 5.76 -3.36 -16.07
CA TYR A 394 4.70 -4.35 -16.23
C TYR A 394 5.23 -5.75 -16.53
N LEU A 395 6.07 -5.86 -17.56
CA LEU A 395 6.64 -7.14 -17.97
C LEU A 395 7.47 -7.77 -16.84
N LEU A 396 8.24 -6.95 -16.12
CA LEU A 396 9.03 -7.40 -15.00
C LEU A 396 8.14 -7.91 -13.87
N VAL A 397 7.15 -7.13 -13.45
CA VAL A 397 6.19 -7.47 -12.40
C VAL A 397 5.44 -8.76 -12.75
N LEU A 398 4.88 -8.83 -13.96
CA LEU A 398 4.10 -9.99 -14.42
C LEU A 398 4.93 -11.27 -14.56
N ARG A 399 6.23 -11.18 -14.80
CA ARG A 399 7.11 -12.36 -14.94
C ARG A 399 7.77 -12.80 -13.65
N ARG A 400 7.99 -11.91 -12.70
CA ARG A 400 8.89 -12.15 -11.58
C ARG A 400 8.22 -12.12 -10.21
N LEU A 401 7.18 -11.29 -9.99
CA LEU A 401 6.57 -11.17 -8.67
C LEU A 401 5.67 -12.37 -8.33
N PRO A 402 5.59 -12.74 -7.04
CA PRO A 402 4.69 -13.80 -6.58
C PRO A 402 3.23 -13.42 -6.84
N ARG A 403 2.43 -14.37 -7.32
CA ARG A 403 1.04 -14.15 -7.73
C ARG A 403 0.06 -14.08 -6.55
N ASN A 404 0.50 -13.50 -5.45
CA ASN A 404 -0.26 -13.26 -4.23
C ASN A 404 -0.58 -11.76 -4.04
N ALA A 405 -1.26 -11.42 -2.94
CA ALA A 405 -1.66 -10.04 -2.67
C ALA A 405 -0.46 -9.12 -2.41
N GLY A 406 0.59 -9.62 -1.75
CA GLY A 406 1.80 -8.85 -1.51
C GLY A 406 2.52 -8.49 -2.81
N GLY A 407 2.64 -9.46 -3.74
CA GLY A 407 3.20 -9.21 -5.08
C GLY A 407 2.38 -8.23 -5.90
N LEU A 408 1.03 -8.26 -5.79
CA LEU A 408 0.15 -7.31 -6.45
C LEU A 408 0.39 -5.87 -5.96
N LEU A 409 0.45 -5.67 -4.64
CA LEU A 409 0.64 -4.35 -4.06
C LEU A 409 2.04 -3.80 -4.37
N LEU A 410 3.08 -4.63 -4.22
CA LEU A 410 4.47 -4.29 -4.56
C LEU A 410 4.60 -3.95 -6.05
N GLY A 411 3.98 -4.75 -6.93
CA GLY A 411 3.96 -4.51 -8.37
C GLY A 411 3.26 -3.21 -8.74
N SER A 412 2.18 -2.86 -8.04
CA SER A 412 1.51 -1.57 -8.19
C SER A 412 2.47 -0.41 -7.87
N GLY A 413 3.23 -0.50 -6.78
CA GLY A 413 4.24 0.50 -6.42
C GLY A 413 5.35 0.63 -7.47
N LEU A 414 5.88 -0.48 -8.00
CA LEU A 414 6.93 -0.43 -9.03
C LEU A 414 6.43 0.14 -10.37
N VAL A 415 5.20 -0.20 -10.78
CA VAL A 415 4.61 0.36 -12.01
C VAL A 415 4.43 1.86 -11.89
N LEU A 416 3.90 2.36 -10.76
CA LEU A 416 3.77 3.80 -10.52
C LEU A 416 5.14 4.48 -10.45
N ALA A 417 6.12 3.92 -9.73
CA ALA A 417 7.46 4.49 -9.66
C ALA A 417 8.13 4.58 -11.04
N ALA A 418 7.97 3.58 -11.90
CA ALA A 418 8.51 3.59 -13.26
C ALA A 418 7.83 4.64 -14.14
N PHE A 419 6.52 4.82 -14.01
CA PHE A 419 5.77 5.88 -14.68
C PHE A 419 6.23 7.26 -14.20
N ASP A 420 6.29 7.48 -12.89
CA ASP A 420 6.65 8.76 -12.28
C ASP A 420 8.09 9.17 -12.60
N LEU A 421 8.99 8.20 -12.78
CA LEU A 421 10.39 8.46 -13.10
C LEU A 421 10.57 9.25 -14.40
N ALA A 422 9.73 9.04 -15.39
CA ALA A 422 9.81 9.74 -16.66
C ALA A 422 8.58 10.64 -16.94
N ASN A 423 7.66 10.81 -16.00
CA ASN A 423 6.48 11.64 -16.15
C ASN A 423 6.84 13.14 -16.09
N LYS A 424 6.14 13.97 -16.88
CA LYS A 424 6.33 15.42 -16.93
C LYS A 424 5.97 16.16 -15.62
N GLN A 425 5.23 15.50 -14.75
CA GLN A 425 4.76 16.01 -13.48
C GLN A 425 4.76 14.92 -12.42
N SER A 426 5.86 14.82 -11.68
CA SER A 426 6.02 13.90 -10.56
C SER A 426 6.51 14.67 -9.34
N PHE A 427 5.81 14.49 -8.24
CA PHE A 427 6.07 15.20 -7.00
C PHE A 427 6.12 14.25 -5.82
N LEU A 428 6.42 14.78 -4.63
CA LEU A 428 6.58 14.04 -3.39
C LEU A 428 5.47 13.00 -3.17
N ASN A 429 4.22 13.41 -3.29
CA ASN A 429 3.04 12.58 -3.02
C ASN A 429 3.00 11.29 -3.86
N GLN A 430 3.27 11.37 -5.17
CA GLN A 430 3.27 10.22 -6.07
C GLN A 430 4.40 9.23 -5.71
N TRP A 431 5.59 9.74 -5.45
CA TRP A 431 6.73 8.95 -5.03
C TRP A 431 6.53 8.29 -3.66
N LEU A 432 5.91 9.02 -2.73
CA LEU A 432 5.56 8.49 -1.43
C LEU A 432 4.56 7.34 -1.55
N LEU A 433 3.51 7.49 -2.37
CA LEU A 433 2.56 6.42 -2.66
C LEU A 433 3.28 5.17 -3.18
N ALA A 434 4.18 5.33 -4.17
CA ALA A 434 4.93 4.21 -4.71
C ALA A 434 5.78 3.50 -3.63
N ALA A 435 6.47 4.25 -2.77
CA ALA A 435 7.25 3.71 -1.66
C ALA A 435 6.36 2.99 -0.62
N GLN A 436 5.23 3.57 -0.25
CA GLN A 436 4.26 2.97 0.67
C GLN A 436 3.70 1.64 0.14
N LEU A 437 3.35 1.59 -1.16
CA LEU A 437 2.87 0.36 -1.81
C LEU A 437 3.95 -0.73 -1.85
N VAL A 438 5.22 -0.38 -2.08
CA VAL A 438 6.33 -1.33 -2.02
C VAL A 438 6.49 -1.89 -0.61
N ILE A 439 6.54 -1.05 0.44
CA ILE A 439 6.70 -1.49 1.83
C ILE A 439 5.47 -2.28 2.30
N GLY A 440 4.26 -1.81 1.97
CA GLY A 440 3.02 -2.54 2.25
C GLY A 440 2.98 -3.90 1.56
N GLY A 441 3.45 -3.98 0.31
CA GLY A 441 3.60 -5.23 -0.43
C GLY A 441 4.59 -6.19 0.23
N LEU A 442 5.74 -5.71 0.70
CA LEU A 442 6.71 -6.49 1.47
C LEU A 442 6.13 -7.00 2.79
N ALA A 443 5.30 -6.19 3.47
CA ALA A 443 4.59 -6.60 4.68
C ALA A 443 3.63 -7.77 4.41
N LEU A 444 2.86 -7.69 3.32
CA LEU A 444 1.95 -8.76 2.91
C LEU A 444 2.70 -10.03 2.48
N VAL A 445 3.80 -9.91 1.71
CA VAL A 445 4.67 -11.06 1.36
C VAL A 445 5.20 -11.73 2.62
N ALA A 446 5.60 -10.96 3.64
CA ALA A 446 6.08 -11.49 4.90
C ALA A 446 4.97 -12.14 5.74
N ALA A 447 3.72 -11.69 5.62
CA ALA A 447 2.56 -12.21 6.33
C ALA A 447 2.00 -13.51 5.70
N GLU A 448 2.08 -13.64 4.38
CA GLU A 448 1.56 -14.81 3.66
C GLU A 448 2.53 -16.01 3.76
N PRO A 449 2.07 -17.22 4.14
CA PRO A 449 2.91 -18.39 4.09
C PRO A 449 3.26 -18.74 2.64
N GLY A 450 4.53 -19.03 2.40
CA GLY A 450 5.03 -19.36 1.07
C GLY A 450 4.22 -20.47 0.39
N GLN A 451 3.57 -20.15 -0.71
CA GLN A 451 3.01 -21.13 -1.65
C GLN A 451 4.11 -21.91 -2.40
N ALA A 452 5.37 -21.54 -2.19
CA ALA A 452 6.53 -22.16 -2.84
C ALA A 452 6.77 -23.64 -2.43
N LEU A 453 6.22 -24.10 -1.31
CA LEU A 453 6.38 -25.51 -0.87
C LEU A 453 5.31 -26.45 -1.43
N GLN A 454 4.22 -25.93 -1.98
CA GLN A 454 3.17 -26.77 -2.58
C GLN A 454 3.45 -27.15 -4.05
N ALA A 455 4.24 -26.35 -4.76
CA ALA A 455 4.58 -26.65 -6.16
C ALA A 455 5.67 -27.74 -6.32
N THR A 456 6.47 -28.01 -5.28
CA THR A 456 7.48 -29.08 -5.28
C THR A 456 7.00 -30.39 -4.68
N GLY A 457 5.82 -30.40 -4.05
CA GLY A 457 5.23 -31.61 -3.45
C GLY A 457 4.36 -32.43 -4.42
N SER A 458 4.04 -31.93 -5.62
CA SER A 458 3.17 -32.65 -6.57
C SER A 458 3.91 -33.42 -7.66
N THR A 459 5.25 -33.44 -7.65
CA THR A 459 6.06 -34.17 -8.64
C THR A 459 6.82 -35.35 -8.04
N VAL A 460 6.57 -35.71 -6.78
CA VAL A 460 7.12 -36.95 -6.19
C VAL A 460 5.92 -37.77 -5.73
N GLY A 461 5.37 -38.54 -6.63
CA GLY A 461 4.25 -39.43 -6.35
C GLY A 461 3.56 -39.96 -7.61
N GLU A 462 4.29 -40.10 -8.70
CA GLU A 462 3.88 -41.08 -9.71
C GLU A 462 4.20 -42.45 -9.19
N GLU A 463 3.38 -42.91 -8.23
CA GLU A 463 3.34 -44.34 -7.88
C GLU A 463 2.92 -45.10 -9.13
N THR A 464 3.87 -45.86 -9.65
CA THR A 464 3.65 -46.91 -10.64
C THR A 464 2.43 -47.74 -10.19
N PRO A 465 1.42 -47.94 -11.04
CA PRO A 465 0.27 -48.74 -10.67
C PRO A 465 0.72 -50.17 -10.42
N THR A 466 0.67 -50.60 -9.19
CA THR A 466 0.81 -52.01 -8.80
C THR A 466 -0.32 -52.81 -9.49
N PRO A 467 -0.03 -53.91 -10.20
CA PRO A 467 -1.05 -54.71 -10.86
C PRO A 467 -2.03 -55.28 -9.83
N PRO A 468 -3.31 -55.42 -10.18
CA PRO A 468 -4.35 -55.86 -9.25
C PRO A 468 -4.11 -57.30 -8.76
N THR A 469 -3.85 -57.47 -7.47
CA THR A 469 -3.87 -58.77 -6.81
C THR A 469 -5.26 -59.35 -6.88
N LYS A 470 -5.38 -60.54 -7.47
CA LYS A 470 -6.58 -61.35 -7.57
C LYS A 470 -7.20 -61.55 -6.18
N ARG A 471 -8.40 -61.03 -6.01
CA ARG A 471 -9.25 -61.28 -4.82
C ARG A 471 -9.70 -62.72 -4.81
N VAL A 472 -9.17 -63.50 -3.88
CA VAL A 472 -9.67 -64.86 -3.57
C VAL A 472 -11.04 -64.70 -2.92
N LYS A 473 -12.05 -65.27 -3.57
CA LYS A 473 -13.40 -65.45 -3.02
C LYS A 473 -13.34 -66.43 -1.87
N ASN A 474 -13.80 -66.04 -0.70
CA ASN A 474 -14.19 -66.95 0.36
C ASN A 474 -15.70 -66.94 0.53
N PRO A 475 -16.36 -68.10 0.66
CA PRO A 475 -17.81 -68.21 0.58
C PRO A 475 -18.51 -68.11 1.95
N GLN A 476 -19.68 -67.53 1.85
CA GLN A 476 -20.92 -67.80 2.63
C GLN A 476 -20.82 -68.02 4.15
N LEU A 477 -21.52 -67.17 4.87
CA LEU A 477 -22.45 -67.57 5.92
C LEU A 477 -23.54 -66.49 6.08
N SER A 478 -24.78 -66.89 5.83
CA SER A 478 -26.06 -66.22 6.08
C SER A 478 -26.70 -66.95 7.28
N PRO A 479 -27.90 -66.56 7.76
CA PRO A 479 -28.45 -65.29 8.26
C PRO A 479 -28.96 -65.48 9.70
N ASN A 480 -29.44 -64.47 10.34
CA ASN A 480 -30.68 -64.41 11.14
C ASN A 480 -30.68 -63.18 12.07
N ASP A 481 -31.71 -62.50 11.93
CA ASP A 481 -32.85 -62.26 12.81
C ASP A 481 -32.87 -60.99 13.67
N GLN A 482 -34.01 -60.37 13.46
CA GLN A 482 -34.91 -59.72 14.42
C GLN A 482 -34.51 -58.34 14.93
N SER A 483 -35.24 -57.34 14.47
CA SER A 483 -36.58 -56.86 14.83
C SER A 483 -36.58 -55.96 16.08
N CYS A 484 -37.44 -55.02 15.96
CA CYS A 484 -38.14 -54.24 16.98
C CYS A 484 -37.65 -52.82 17.18
N ASP A 485 -38.45 -51.95 16.69
CA ASP A 485 -39.51 -51.12 17.31
C ASP A 485 -38.96 -49.79 17.84
N ALA A 486 -39.40 -48.81 17.18
CA ALA A 486 -40.61 -47.99 17.41
C ALA A 486 -40.44 -46.90 18.49
N THR A 487 -40.78 -45.80 18.09
CA THR A 487 -41.73 -44.80 18.60
C THR A 487 -41.20 -43.48 19.12
N HIS A 488 -41.79 -42.46 18.52
CA HIS A 488 -42.37 -41.24 19.12
C HIS A 488 -41.46 -40.25 19.83
N THR A 489 -41.56 -39.01 19.69
CA THR A 489 -42.61 -37.97 19.58
C THR A 489 -41.89 -36.66 19.41
N ALA A 490 -42.18 -35.79 18.49
CA ALA A 490 -43.21 -34.76 18.46
C ALA A 490 -43.00 -33.56 19.41
N ALA A 491 -43.13 -32.41 18.79
CA ALA A 491 -43.66 -31.14 19.32
C ALA A 491 -42.62 -30.28 20.10
N SER A 492 -42.56 -29.04 19.99
CA SER A 492 -43.34 -27.91 19.54
C SER A 492 -42.63 -26.61 19.88
N ARG A 493 -42.75 -25.60 19.03
CA ARG A 493 -43.18 -24.23 19.35
C ARG A 493 -42.56 -23.56 20.59
N VAL A 494 -42.17 -22.30 20.55
CA VAL A 494 -42.88 -21.02 20.35
C VAL A 494 -41.82 -19.91 20.35
N GLU A 495 -41.92 -18.94 19.43
CA GLU A 495 -42.04 -17.51 19.55
C GLU A 495 -41.48 -16.82 20.83
N GLU A 496 -40.50 -15.93 20.67
CA GLU A 496 -40.67 -14.45 20.82
C GLU A 496 -39.50 -13.77 20.11
#